data_b1cf35fd6369122a7c821ae02f6bc9f2
#
_entry.id   b1cf35fd6369122a7c821ae02f6bc9f2
#
_cell.length_a   1.000
_cell.length_b   1.000
_cell.length_c   1.000
_cell.angle_alpha   90.00
_cell.angle_beta   90.00
_cell.angle_gamma   90.00
#
_symmetry.space_group_name_H-M   'P 1'
#
loop_
_entity.id
_entity.type
_entity.pdbx_description
1 polymer ?
#
loop_
_entity_poly.entity_id
_entity_poly.type
_entity_poly.pdbx_seq_one_letter_code
_entity_poly.pdbx_strand_id
1 'polypeptide(L)'
;MQKNMALIVVDVQNGFTPGGNLAVAGSDQIIPKINQLGDYFDTIVLTQDWHPENHVSFADNHPDQQAFQTIELDYGTQVLWPRHCVQGTQDAELHP
;
A
#
# COMPACT_ATOMS: atom_id res chain seq x y z
N MET A 1 28.07 5.92 6.14
CA MET A 1 27.03 4.88 6.22
C MET A 1 26.52 4.79 7.65
N GLN A 2 25.20 4.71 7.83
CA GLN A 2 24.57 4.71 9.14
C GLN A 2 24.46 3.27 9.67
N LYS A 3 25.32 2.89 10.62
CA LYS A 3 25.41 1.49 11.08
C LYS A 3 24.34 1.08 12.06
N ASN A 4 23.81 2.03 12.84
CA ASN A 4 22.82 1.74 13.88
C ASN A 4 21.42 2.20 13.50
N MET A 5 21.17 2.40 12.20
CA MET A 5 19.91 2.89 11.68
C MET A 5 19.46 2.03 10.50
N ALA A 6 18.16 1.87 10.37
CA ALA A 6 17.56 1.21 9.23
C ALA A 6 16.64 2.17 8.48
N LEU A 7 16.57 2.01 7.18
CA LEU A 7 15.57 2.70 6.35
C LEU A 7 14.39 1.76 6.17
N ILE A 8 13.21 2.21 6.59
CA ILE A 8 11.98 1.47 6.39
C ILE A 8 11.19 2.16 5.27
N VAL A 9 10.94 1.44 4.19
CA VAL A 9 10.20 1.94 3.03
C VAL A 9 8.82 1.30 3.09
N VAL A 10 7.81 2.14 3.38
CA VAL A 10 6.46 1.66 3.67
C VAL A 10 5.62 1.66 2.40
N ASP A 11 5.22 0.48 1.96
CA ASP A 11 4.18 0.25 0.94
C ASP A 11 4.40 1.01 -0.38
N VAL A 12 5.62 1.03 -0.89
CA VAL A 12 5.89 1.60 -2.22
C VAL A 12 5.56 0.54 -3.26
N GLN A 13 4.28 0.46 -3.58
CA GLN A 13 3.71 -0.57 -4.42
C GLN A 13 2.97 0.05 -5.61
N ASN A 14 2.81 -0.73 -6.66
CA ASN A 14 2.09 -0.28 -7.85
C ASN A 14 0.67 0.21 -7.52
N GLY A 15 0.00 -0.42 -6.57
CA GLY A 15 -1.37 -0.06 -6.19
C GLY A 15 -1.53 1.34 -5.64
N PHE A 16 -0.48 1.88 -5.01
CA PHE A 16 -0.51 3.20 -4.39
C PHE A 16 0.18 4.29 -5.22
N THR A 17 0.76 3.91 -6.35
CA THR A 17 1.40 4.86 -7.27
C THR A 17 0.46 5.19 -8.42
N PRO A 18 0.73 6.24 -9.21
CA PRO A 18 -0.15 6.61 -10.31
C PRO A 18 -0.43 5.43 -11.24
N GLY A 19 -1.69 5.21 -11.55
CA GLY A 19 -2.15 4.07 -12.34
C GLY A 19 -2.58 2.87 -11.52
N GLY A 20 -2.31 2.86 -10.21
CA GLY A 20 -2.73 1.78 -9.32
C GLY A 20 -4.18 1.91 -8.87
N ASN A 21 -4.69 0.84 -8.23
CA ASN A 21 -6.10 0.77 -7.85
C ASN A 21 -6.47 1.71 -6.69
N LEU A 22 -5.49 2.10 -5.87
CA LEU A 22 -5.70 3.08 -4.81
C LEU A 22 -4.55 4.10 -4.85
N ALA A 23 -4.40 4.75 -6.00
CA ALA A 23 -3.29 5.65 -6.26
C ALA A 23 -3.33 6.88 -5.36
N VAL A 24 -2.15 7.25 -4.85
CA VAL A 24 -1.93 8.52 -4.16
C VAL A 24 -1.26 9.47 -5.14
N ALA A 25 -1.90 10.60 -5.43
CA ALA A 25 -1.39 11.56 -6.41
C ALA A 25 0.01 12.03 -6.04
N GLY A 26 0.93 11.96 -7.00
CA GLY A 26 2.32 12.39 -6.80
C GLY A 26 3.17 11.44 -5.97
N SER A 27 2.66 10.26 -5.59
CA SER A 27 3.40 9.34 -4.73
C SER A 27 4.68 8.82 -5.35
N ASP A 28 4.74 8.72 -6.67
CA ASP A 28 5.93 8.27 -7.39
C ASP A 28 7.12 9.24 -7.25
N GLN A 29 6.87 10.49 -6.85
CA GLN A 29 7.93 11.48 -6.68
C GLN A 29 8.88 11.16 -5.54
N ILE A 30 8.47 10.31 -4.59
CA ILE A 30 9.35 9.92 -3.48
C ILE A 30 10.36 8.85 -3.87
N ILE A 31 10.13 8.13 -4.98
CA ILE A 31 10.95 6.97 -5.36
C ILE A 31 12.41 7.36 -5.61
N PRO A 32 12.73 8.40 -6.40
CA PRO A 32 14.13 8.80 -6.55
C PRO A 32 14.80 9.18 -5.23
N LYS A 33 14.06 9.80 -4.31
CA LYS A 33 14.58 10.17 -2.99
C LYS A 33 14.88 8.93 -2.15
N ILE A 34 14.01 7.92 -2.21
CA ILE A 34 14.21 6.65 -1.51
C ILE A 34 15.47 5.96 -2.05
N ASN A 35 15.63 5.93 -3.36
CA ASN A 35 16.80 5.31 -3.99
C ASN A 35 18.10 5.99 -3.58
N GLN A 36 18.09 7.32 -3.44
CA GLN A 36 19.25 8.06 -2.94
C GLN A 36 19.53 7.76 -1.48
N LEU A 37 18.49 7.71 -0.64
CA LEU A 37 18.65 7.43 0.79
C LEU A 37 19.18 6.03 1.04
N GLY A 38 18.86 5.07 0.18
CA GLY A 38 19.31 3.69 0.34
C GLY A 38 20.83 3.55 0.40
N ASP A 39 21.57 4.48 -0.22
CA ASP A 39 23.03 4.45 -0.21
C ASP A 39 23.63 4.77 1.19
N TYR A 40 22.83 5.32 2.09
CA TYR A 40 23.29 5.74 3.41
C TYR A 40 22.97 4.76 4.53
N PHE A 41 22.29 3.64 4.22
CA PHE A 41 21.84 2.69 5.24
C PHE A 41 22.30 1.28 4.89
N ASP A 42 22.79 0.56 5.92
CA ASP A 42 23.17 -0.85 5.75
C ASP A 42 21.97 -1.78 5.73
N THR A 43 20.91 -1.37 6.42
CA THR A 43 19.70 -2.18 6.54
C THR A 43 18.53 -1.42 5.93
N ILE A 44 17.88 -2.05 4.97
CA ILE A 44 16.69 -1.48 4.30
C ILE A 44 15.58 -2.51 4.41
N VAL A 45 14.43 -2.07 4.93
CA VAL A 45 13.23 -2.91 5.07
C VAL A 45 12.15 -2.33 4.18
N LEU A 46 11.58 -3.17 3.34
CA LEU A 46 10.45 -2.81 2.48
C LEU A 46 9.20 -3.47 3.06
N THR A 47 8.15 -2.70 3.23
CA THR A 47 6.86 -3.25 3.63
C THR A 47 5.95 -3.37 2.42
N GLN A 48 4.95 -4.23 2.54
CA GLN A 48 4.06 -4.54 1.43
C GLN A 48 2.68 -4.86 1.97
N ASP A 49 1.70 -4.12 1.49
CA ASP A 49 0.31 -4.44 1.73
C ASP A 49 -0.06 -5.67 0.88
N TRP A 50 -0.74 -6.66 1.47
CA TRP A 50 -0.92 -7.96 0.83
C TRP A 50 -2.27 -8.56 1.23
N HIS A 51 -3.33 -8.08 0.58
CA HIS A 51 -4.69 -8.45 0.94
C HIS A 51 -5.17 -9.71 0.22
N PRO A 52 -5.91 -10.60 0.91
CA PRO A 52 -6.65 -11.63 0.20
C PRO A 52 -7.77 -11.01 -0.64
N GLU A 53 -8.18 -11.68 -1.67
CA GLU A 53 -9.20 -11.18 -2.60
C GLU A 53 -10.53 -10.86 -1.91
N ASN A 54 -10.87 -11.61 -0.87
CA ASN A 54 -12.12 -11.44 -0.13
C ASN A 54 -11.97 -10.59 1.14
N HIS A 55 -10.96 -9.72 1.19
CA HIS A 55 -10.70 -8.91 2.37
C HIS A 55 -11.90 -8.04 2.73
N VAL A 56 -12.20 -7.94 4.03
CA VAL A 56 -13.38 -7.24 4.54
C VAL A 56 -13.36 -5.73 4.26
N SER A 57 -12.18 -5.14 4.06
CA SER A 57 -12.03 -3.71 3.79
C SER A 57 -12.34 -3.32 2.34
N PHE A 58 -12.57 -4.28 1.45
CA PHE A 58 -12.88 -3.97 0.05
C PHE A 58 -14.37 -3.76 -0.14
N ALA A 59 -14.73 -2.62 -0.72
CA ALA A 59 -16.14 -2.29 -0.98
C ALA A 59 -16.83 -3.34 -1.86
N ASP A 60 -16.10 -3.93 -2.80
CA ASP A 60 -16.63 -4.94 -3.72
C ASP A 60 -17.18 -6.17 -3.01
N ASN A 61 -16.73 -6.44 -1.78
CA ASN A 61 -17.14 -7.60 -1.01
C ASN A 61 -18.40 -7.34 -0.15
N HIS A 62 -18.98 -6.16 -0.26
CA HIS A 62 -20.19 -5.77 0.48
C HIS A 62 -21.28 -5.35 -0.50
N PRO A 63 -22.42 -6.06 -0.54
CA PRO A 63 -23.53 -5.67 -1.41
C PRO A 63 -24.00 -4.25 -1.12
N ASP A 64 -24.28 -3.50 -2.18
CA ASP A 64 -24.82 -2.14 -2.12
C ASP A 64 -23.91 -1.10 -1.45
N GLN A 65 -22.63 -1.44 -1.25
CA GLN A 65 -21.66 -0.50 -0.69
C GLN A 65 -20.68 -0.03 -1.77
N GLN A 66 -20.15 1.17 -1.57
CA GLN A 66 -19.19 1.78 -2.50
C GLN A 66 -17.91 2.15 -1.76
N ALA A 67 -16.82 2.30 -2.52
CA ALA A 67 -15.54 2.74 -1.97
C ALA A 67 -15.70 4.05 -1.21
N PHE A 68 -14.94 4.19 -0.12
CA PHE A 68 -14.90 5.33 0.79
C PHE A 68 -16.13 5.47 1.70
N GLN A 69 -17.12 4.61 1.57
CA GLN A 69 -18.19 4.50 2.57
C GLN A 69 -17.68 3.76 3.80
N THR A 70 -18.42 3.86 4.90
CA THR A 70 -18.06 3.18 6.16
C THR A 70 -19.13 2.16 6.52
N ILE A 71 -18.71 1.07 7.18
CA ILE A 71 -19.58 0.08 7.77
C ILE A 71 -19.15 -0.18 9.21
N GLU A 72 -20.08 -0.67 10.02
CA GLU A 72 -19.78 -1.08 11.38
C GLU A 72 -19.45 -2.57 11.41
N LEU A 73 -18.30 -2.89 11.98
CA LEU A 73 -17.86 -4.26 12.23
C LEU A 73 -17.68 -4.48 13.73
N ASP A 74 -17.42 -5.72 14.12
CA ASP A 74 -17.27 -6.08 15.53
C ASP A 74 -16.19 -5.26 16.23
N TYR A 75 -15.14 -4.87 15.51
CA TYR A 75 -14.04 -4.10 16.08
C TYR A 75 -14.24 -2.58 15.95
N GLY A 76 -15.31 -2.12 15.32
CA GLY A 76 -15.57 -0.69 15.13
C GLY A 76 -15.91 -0.31 13.70
N THR A 77 -15.78 0.98 13.39
CA THR A 77 -16.08 1.52 12.07
C THR A 77 -14.96 1.18 11.10
N GLN A 78 -15.32 0.64 9.95
CA GLN A 78 -14.38 0.32 8.87
C GLN A 78 -14.68 1.16 7.65
N VAL A 79 -13.67 1.89 7.16
CA VAL A 79 -13.73 2.55 5.85
C VAL A 79 -13.57 1.48 4.78
N LEU A 80 -14.42 1.52 3.76
CA LEU A 80 -14.34 0.59 2.63
C LEU A 80 -13.50 1.22 1.53
N TRP A 81 -12.59 0.40 0.99
CA TRP A 81 -11.63 0.84 -0.01
C TRP A 81 -11.91 0.19 -1.35
N PRO A 82 -11.46 0.81 -2.45
CA PRO A 82 -11.36 0.09 -3.71
C PRO A 82 -10.46 -1.14 -3.52
N ARG A 83 -10.71 -2.17 -4.27
CA ARG A 83 -9.86 -3.36 -4.28
C ARG A 83 -8.44 -2.93 -4.65
N HIS A 84 -7.46 -3.25 -3.82
CA HIS A 84 -6.08 -2.86 -4.03
C HIS A 84 -5.13 -3.87 -3.40
N CYS A 85 -3.92 -3.96 -3.95
CA CYS A 85 -2.83 -4.77 -3.40
C CYS A 85 -3.27 -6.19 -3.04
N VAL A 86 -4.05 -6.81 -3.93
CA VAL A 86 -4.50 -8.20 -3.76
C VAL A 86 -3.32 -9.14 -3.97
N GLN A 87 -3.21 -10.14 -3.11
CA GLN A 87 -2.14 -11.13 -3.16
C GLN A 87 -1.95 -11.68 -4.57
N GLY A 88 -0.70 -11.71 -5.05
CA GLY A 88 -0.35 -12.27 -6.34
C GLY A 88 -0.66 -11.38 -7.54
N THR A 89 -1.15 -10.16 -7.36
CA THR A 89 -1.43 -9.24 -8.48
C THR A 89 -0.29 -8.24 -8.68
N GLN A 90 -0.23 -7.66 -9.88
CA GLN A 90 0.73 -6.59 -10.19
C GLN A 90 0.51 -5.38 -9.27
N ASP A 91 -0.73 -5.09 -8.89
CA ASP A 91 -1.08 -3.98 -8.01
C ASP A 91 -0.38 -4.10 -6.65
N ALA A 92 -0.21 -5.32 -6.14
CA ALA A 92 0.47 -5.58 -4.87
C ALA A 92 1.99 -5.58 -4.99
N GLU A 93 2.56 -5.65 -6.19
CA GLU A 93 4.00 -5.70 -6.38
C GLU A 93 4.65 -4.39 -5.96
N LEU A 94 5.88 -4.49 -5.45
CA LEU A 94 6.69 -3.32 -5.16
C LEU A 94 6.99 -2.57 -6.46
N HIS A 95 7.01 -1.25 -6.37
CA HIS A 95 7.31 -0.42 -7.53
C HIS A 95 8.75 -0.64 -7.95
N PRO A 96 9.01 -0.86 -9.27
CA PRO A 96 10.36 -1.11 -9.76
C PRO A 96 11.34 0.03 -9.44
#